data_62c5cb5576f72761a4123607bf620031
#
_entry.id   62c5cb5576f72761a4123607bf620031
#
_cell.length_a   1.000
_cell.length_b   1.000
_cell.length_c   1.000
_cell.angle_alpha   90.00
_cell.angle_beta   90.00
_cell.angle_gamma   90.00
#
_symmetry.space_group_name_H-M   'P 1'
#
loop_
_entity.id
_entity.type
_entity.pdbx_description
1 polymer ?
#
loop_
_entity_poly.entity_id
_entity_poly.type
_entity_poly.pdbx_seq_one_letter_code
_entity_poly.pdbx_strand_id
1 'polypeptide(L)'
;MRVPEGLLKDLLPGPVTLVMERSEELNKDLNPFTPLVGIRIPDHAFMQDLAQVFGGPLALTSANLSSQSSSLNVEEFQDLWPHLSLIIDGGPIGDGQSPECRLGSTVVDLSVPGKFGIIRPGCALESTSAIIRPGCALESTSAILQECGLLPSHGSCL
;
A
#
# COMPACT_ATOMS: atom_id res chain seq x y z
N MET A 1 -14.31 11.44 -3.07
CA MET A 1 -14.72 10.33 -2.18
C MET A 1 -14.19 10.59 -0.78
N ARG A 2 -14.98 10.35 0.23
CA ARG A 2 -14.50 10.55 1.61
C ARG A 2 -14.24 9.18 2.25
N VAL A 3 -12.97 8.83 2.36
CA VAL A 3 -12.54 7.73 3.22
C VAL A 3 -12.44 8.28 4.65
N PRO A 4 -12.92 7.55 5.67
CA PRO A 4 -12.82 7.99 7.04
C PRO A 4 -11.36 8.25 7.44
N GLU A 5 -11.12 9.39 8.05
CA GLU A 5 -9.76 9.79 8.43
C GLU A 5 -9.11 8.82 9.43
N GLY A 6 -9.91 8.27 10.34
CA GLY A 6 -9.44 7.28 11.30
C GLY A 6 -8.92 6.01 10.62
N LEU A 7 -9.61 5.53 9.56
CA LEU A 7 -9.16 4.36 8.81
C LEU A 7 -7.82 4.61 8.12
N LEU A 8 -7.63 5.78 7.54
CA LEU A 8 -6.35 6.12 6.91
C LEU A 8 -5.20 6.14 7.91
N LYS A 9 -5.42 6.65 9.11
CA LYS A 9 -4.42 6.70 10.18
C LYS A 9 -4.06 5.31 10.71
N ASP A 10 -4.98 4.36 10.66
CA ASP A 10 -4.74 2.98 11.08
C ASP A 10 -3.99 2.16 10.03
N LEU A 11 -4.11 2.52 8.76
CA LEU A 11 -3.48 1.83 7.65
C LEU A 11 -2.16 2.45 7.19
N LEU A 12 -1.98 3.75 7.39
CA LEU A 12 -0.84 4.53 6.93
C LEU A 12 -0.21 5.34 8.08
N PRO A 13 1.12 5.38 8.18
CA PRO A 13 2.11 4.69 7.35
C PRO A 13 2.13 3.17 7.59
N GLY A 14 2.58 2.42 6.59
CA GLY A 14 2.68 0.96 6.71
C GLY A 14 2.76 0.23 5.37
N PRO A 15 2.78 -1.11 5.40
CA PRO A 15 2.93 -1.95 4.22
C PRO A 15 1.60 -2.17 3.47
N VAL A 16 0.82 -1.12 3.31
CA VAL A 16 -0.48 -1.13 2.63
C VAL A 16 -0.48 -0.12 1.49
N THR A 17 -1.05 -0.51 0.37
CA THR A 17 -1.33 0.37 -0.77
C THR A 17 -2.84 0.54 -0.90
N LEU A 18 -3.31 1.77 -0.87
CA LEU A 18 -4.73 2.10 -1.01
C LEU A 18 -5.01 2.56 -2.43
N VAL A 19 -5.96 1.92 -3.09
CA VAL A 19 -6.42 2.30 -4.43
C VAL A 19 -7.65 3.19 -4.30
N MET A 20 -7.56 4.39 -4.84
CA MET A 20 -8.60 5.41 -4.78
C MET A 20 -8.74 6.10 -6.13
N GLU A 21 -9.81 6.87 -6.31
CA GLU A 21 -9.95 7.75 -7.46
C GLU A 21 -8.83 8.79 -7.50
N ARG A 22 -8.24 8.97 -8.69
CA ARG A 22 -7.19 9.95 -8.92
C ARG A 22 -7.77 11.36 -8.92
N SER A 23 -7.10 12.27 -8.22
CA SER A 23 -7.43 13.69 -8.29
C SER A 23 -6.98 14.28 -9.63
N GLU A 24 -7.66 15.35 -10.07
CA GLU A 24 -7.31 16.08 -11.29
C GLU A 24 -5.92 16.77 -11.21
N GLU A 25 -5.43 16.99 -10.00
CA GLU A 25 -4.13 17.63 -9.74
C GLU A 25 -2.95 16.68 -9.92
N LEU A 26 -3.19 15.36 -9.83
CA LEU A 26 -2.14 14.37 -10.00
C LEU A 26 -1.78 14.22 -11.48
N ASN A 27 -0.48 14.08 -11.77
CA ASN A 27 0.02 13.87 -13.11
C ASN A 27 -0.74 12.75 -13.83
N LYS A 28 -1.35 13.10 -14.97
CA LYS A 28 -2.21 12.18 -15.75
C LYS A 28 -1.42 11.09 -16.48
N ASP A 29 -0.11 11.25 -16.62
CA ASP A 29 0.77 10.22 -17.20
C ASP A 29 0.98 9.03 -16.27
N LEU A 30 0.74 9.22 -14.96
CA LEU A 30 0.68 8.13 -14.01
C LEU A 30 -0.62 7.36 -14.20
N ASN A 31 -0.54 6.10 -14.57
CA ASN A 31 -1.69 5.22 -14.85
C ASN A 31 -2.70 5.84 -15.86
N PRO A 32 -2.29 6.15 -17.09
CA PRO A 32 -3.13 6.87 -18.05
C PRO A 32 -4.38 6.08 -18.49
N PHE A 33 -4.40 4.76 -18.28
CA PHE A 33 -5.48 3.87 -18.70
C PHE A 33 -6.55 3.61 -17.63
N THR A 34 -6.42 4.25 -16.47
CA THR A 34 -7.37 4.10 -15.37
C THR A 34 -7.53 5.41 -14.60
N PRO A 35 -8.75 5.70 -14.11
CA PRO A 35 -8.97 6.85 -13.23
C PRO A 35 -8.51 6.59 -11.79
N LEU A 36 -7.94 5.42 -11.50
CA LEU A 36 -7.53 5.02 -10.16
C LEU A 36 -6.03 5.22 -9.95
N VAL A 37 -5.64 5.42 -8.70
CA VAL A 37 -4.26 5.54 -8.27
C VAL A 37 -4.02 4.73 -7.00
N GLY A 38 -2.88 4.04 -6.93
CA GLY A 38 -2.40 3.41 -5.72
C GLY A 38 -1.59 4.40 -4.89
N ILE A 39 -1.95 4.58 -3.63
CA ILE A 39 -1.28 5.48 -2.70
C ILE A 39 -0.67 4.66 -1.57
N ARG A 40 0.58 4.98 -1.23
CA ARG A 40 1.32 4.35 -0.16
C ARG A 40 2.10 5.39 0.64
N ILE A 41 2.12 5.23 1.96
CA ILE A 41 3.03 5.94 2.85
C ILE A 41 3.85 4.87 3.57
N PRO A 42 5.10 4.61 3.15
CA PRO A 42 5.93 3.62 3.82
C PRO A 42 6.29 4.07 5.23
N ASP A 43 6.32 3.12 6.16
CA ASP A 43 6.83 3.34 7.52
C ASP A 43 8.36 3.32 7.48
N HIS A 44 8.95 4.38 6.91
CA HIS A 44 10.38 4.54 6.72
C HIS A 44 10.74 6.03 6.78
N ALA A 45 11.49 6.41 7.79
CA ALA A 45 11.77 7.83 8.09
C ALA A 45 12.40 8.56 6.90
N PHE A 46 13.41 7.98 6.27
CA PHE A 46 14.08 8.59 5.11
C PHE A 46 13.09 8.86 3.95
N MET A 47 12.22 7.92 3.63
CA MET A 47 11.26 8.08 2.53
C MET A 47 10.18 9.12 2.86
N GLN A 48 9.76 9.21 4.11
CA GLN A 48 8.82 10.25 4.56
C GLN A 48 9.47 11.62 4.49
N ASP A 49 10.70 11.77 4.96
CA ASP A 49 11.46 13.00 4.89
C ASP A 49 11.72 13.44 3.44
N LEU A 50 12.09 12.49 2.58
CA LEU A 50 12.30 12.74 1.15
C LEU A 50 11.04 13.28 0.47
N ALA A 51 9.88 12.67 0.72
CA ALA A 51 8.61 13.12 0.17
C ALA A 51 8.23 14.52 0.67
N GLN A 52 8.49 14.83 1.94
CA GLN A 52 8.25 16.14 2.52
C GLN A 52 9.16 17.22 1.92
N VAL A 53 10.44 16.92 1.77
CA VAL A 53 11.41 17.86 1.17
C VAL A 53 11.09 18.08 -0.32
N PHE A 54 10.70 17.05 -1.03
CA PHE A 54 10.26 17.15 -2.41
C PHE A 54 8.98 17.98 -2.56
N GLY A 55 8.09 17.94 -1.59
CA GLY A 55 6.86 18.73 -1.53
C GLY A 55 5.74 18.25 -2.45
N GLY A 56 5.78 16.99 -2.87
CA GLY A 56 4.78 16.38 -3.75
C GLY A 56 4.84 14.87 -3.75
N PRO A 57 3.93 14.21 -4.48
CA PRO A 57 3.93 12.77 -4.59
C PRO A 57 5.12 12.26 -5.39
N LEU A 58 5.64 11.09 -5.00
CA LEU A 58 6.69 10.36 -5.70
C LEU A 58 6.09 9.15 -6.40
N ALA A 59 6.50 8.88 -7.63
CA ALA A 59 6.14 7.63 -8.30
C ALA A 59 6.99 6.48 -7.74
N LEU A 60 6.36 5.36 -7.39
CA LEU A 60 7.00 4.18 -6.81
C LEU A 60 6.77 2.96 -7.69
N THR A 61 7.80 2.13 -7.78
CA THR A 61 7.71 0.77 -8.31
C THR A 61 8.61 -0.15 -7.49
N SER A 62 8.38 -1.46 -7.59
CA SER A 62 9.27 -2.45 -6.97
C SER A 62 10.62 -2.50 -7.67
N ALA A 63 11.70 -2.72 -6.90
CA ALA A 63 13.06 -2.83 -7.41
C ALA A 63 13.36 -4.27 -7.87
N ASN A 64 12.67 -4.71 -8.94
CA ASN A 64 12.86 -6.02 -9.55
C ASN A 64 12.51 -5.96 -11.03
N LEU A 65 13.04 -6.89 -11.83
CA LEU A 65 12.59 -7.09 -13.19
C LEU A 65 11.16 -7.67 -13.21
N SER A 66 10.44 -7.45 -14.29
CA SER A 66 9.07 -7.96 -14.45
C SER A 66 9.02 -9.46 -14.18
N SER A 67 8.02 -9.90 -13.44
CA SER A 67 7.80 -11.31 -13.04
C SER A 67 8.78 -11.87 -12.00
N GLN A 68 9.72 -11.09 -11.51
CA GLN A 68 10.59 -11.50 -10.40
C GLN A 68 9.95 -11.16 -9.04
N SER A 69 10.41 -11.86 -8.00
CA SER A 69 10.04 -11.56 -6.62
C SER A 69 10.57 -10.21 -6.18
N SER A 70 9.89 -9.58 -5.22
CA SER A 70 10.37 -8.34 -4.59
C SER A 70 11.72 -8.55 -3.94
N SER A 71 12.61 -7.56 -4.10
CA SER A 71 13.94 -7.57 -3.50
C SER A 71 13.86 -7.23 -2.01
N LEU A 72 14.72 -7.87 -1.22
CA LEU A 72 14.83 -7.63 0.23
C LEU A 72 16.11 -6.89 0.62
N ASN A 73 17.06 -6.79 -0.28
CA ASN A 73 18.31 -6.03 -0.11
C ASN A 73 18.75 -5.43 -1.45
N VAL A 74 19.76 -4.57 -1.39
CA VAL A 74 20.21 -3.80 -2.54
C VAL A 74 20.91 -4.68 -3.60
N GLU A 75 21.56 -5.74 -3.20
CA GLU A 75 22.29 -6.65 -4.09
C GLU A 75 21.33 -7.45 -4.98
N GLU A 76 20.12 -7.74 -4.52
CA GLU A 76 19.15 -8.53 -5.29
C GLU A 76 18.63 -7.82 -6.54
N PHE A 77 18.84 -6.50 -6.67
CA PHE A 77 18.50 -5.76 -7.89
C PHE A 77 19.71 -5.10 -8.55
N GLN A 78 20.92 -5.65 -8.35
CA GLN A 78 22.13 -5.06 -8.93
C GLN A 78 22.11 -4.99 -10.47
N ASP A 79 21.34 -5.85 -11.13
CA ASP A 79 21.15 -5.80 -12.60
C ASP A 79 20.47 -4.50 -13.05
N LEU A 80 19.73 -3.84 -12.16
CA LEU A 80 19.10 -2.54 -12.45
C LEU A 80 20.01 -1.35 -12.19
N TRP A 81 21.12 -1.51 -11.44
CA TRP A 81 21.99 -0.40 -11.05
C TRP A 81 22.48 0.45 -12.20
N PRO A 82 22.87 -0.11 -13.35
CA PRO A 82 23.34 0.70 -14.48
C PRO A 82 22.27 1.67 -15.04
N HIS A 83 20.99 1.42 -14.73
CA HIS A 83 19.86 2.22 -15.19
C HIS A 83 19.36 3.22 -14.14
N LEU A 84 19.97 3.25 -12.95
CA LEU A 84 19.58 4.10 -11.83
C LEU A 84 20.56 5.27 -11.69
N SER A 85 20.03 6.46 -11.47
CA SER A 85 20.85 7.65 -11.23
C SER A 85 21.44 7.66 -9.81
N LEU A 86 20.75 7.03 -8.86
CA LEU A 86 21.13 7.00 -7.47
C LEU A 86 20.58 5.73 -6.81
N ILE A 87 21.38 5.15 -5.93
CA ILE A 87 20.97 4.01 -5.10
C ILE A 87 21.19 4.42 -3.65
N ILE A 88 20.15 4.26 -2.84
CA ILE A 88 20.20 4.50 -1.40
C ILE A 88 19.91 3.19 -0.70
N ASP A 89 20.91 2.67 -0.03
CA ASP A 89 20.79 1.42 0.72
C ASP A 89 20.28 1.70 2.13
N GLY A 90 19.05 1.32 2.39
CA GLY A 90 18.41 1.40 3.71
C GLY A 90 18.61 0.15 4.56
N GLY A 91 19.41 -0.80 4.10
CA GLY A 91 19.58 -2.11 4.71
C GLY A 91 18.55 -3.14 4.30
N PRO A 92 18.68 -4.38 4.79
CA PRO A 92 17.79 -5.48 4.45
C PRO A 92 16.36 -5.24 4.96
N ILE A 93 15.39 -5.74 4.20
CA ILE A 93 13.96 -5.65 4.49
C ILE A 93 13.48 -6.97 5.11
N GLY A 94 12.70 -6.89 6.20
CA GLY A 94 12.13 -8.05 6.85
C GLY A 94 13.18 -8.92 7.55
N ASP A 95 12.79 -10.16 7.86
CA ASP A 95 13.65 -11.14 8.53
C ASP A 95 14.50 -11.98 7.55
N GLY A 96 14.26 -11.83 6.24
CA GLY A 96 14.93 -12.57 5.18
C GLY A 96 14.58 -14.06 5.10
N GLN A 97 13.72 -14.56 5.97
CA GLN A 97 13.37 -15.99 6.08
C GLN A 97 11.91 -16.27 5.76
N SER A 98 10.99 -15.36 6.13
CA SER A 98 9.55 -15.52 5.89
C SER A 98 9.22 -15.26 4.43
N PRO A 99 8.46 -16.17 3.77
CA PRO A 99 7.99 -15.95 2.38
C PRO A 99 7.16 -14.67 2.22
N GLU A 100 6.46 -14.26 3.27
CA GLU A 100 5.61 -13.06 3.31
C GLU A 100 6.41 -11.78 3.05
N CYS A 101 7.68 -11.73 3.43
CA CYS A 101 8.55 -10.56 3.20
C CYS A 101 8.66 -10.21 1.71
N ARG A 102 8.49 -11.18 0.80
CA ARG A 102 8.58 -10.99 -0.65
C ARG A 102 7.24 -10.67 -1.32
N LEU A 103 6.14 -10.69 -0.60
CA LEU A 103 4.82 -10.43 -1.18
C LEU A 103 4.58 -8.96 -1.51
N GLY A 104 5.37 -8.06 -0.95
CA GLY A 104 5.17 -6.63 -1.06
C GLY A 104 3.96 -6.14 -0.26
N SER A 105 3.48 -4.95 -0.56
CA SER A 105 2.35 -4.34 0.14
C SER A 105 1.03 -5.06 -0.13
N THR A 106 0.17 -5.11 0.87
CA THR A 106 -1.25 -5.47 0.69
C THR A 106 -1.96 -4.34 -0.05
N VAL A 107 -2.67 -4.67 -1.14
CA VAL A 107 -3.35 -3.67 -1.97
C VAL A 107 -4.84 -3.74 -1.73
N VAL A 108 -5.40 -2.64 -1.26
CA VAL A 108 -6.81 -2.50 -0.90
C VAL A 108 -7.48 -1.49 -1.83
N ASP A 109 -8.59 -1.88 -2.43
CA ASP A 109 -9.43 -1.00 -3.23
C ASP A 109 -10.45 -0.28 -2.33
N LEU A 110 -10.38 1.04 -2.28
CA LEU A 110 -11.30 1.93 -1.60
C LEU A 110 -11.97 2.90 -2.60
N SER A 111 -11.92 2.62 -3.90
CA SER A 111 -12.45 3.51 -4.95
C SER A 111 -13.97 3.62 -4.94
N VAL A 112 -14.67 2.62 -4.42
CA VAL A 112 -16.13 2.64 -4.33
C VAL A 112 -16.56 3.09 -2.94
N PRO A 113 -17.32 4.18 -2.80
CA PRO A 113 -17.77 4.67 -1.50
C PRO A 113 -18.55 3.61 -0.71
N GLY A 114 -18.21 3.45 0.56
CA GLY A 114 -18.82 2.49 1.47
C GLY A 114 -18.45 1.03 1.25
N LYS A 115 -17.50 0.74 0.36
CA LYS A 115 -17.04 -0.62 0.04
C LYS A 115 -15.52 -0.71 0.08
N PHE A 116 -15.02 -1.93 0.24
CA PHE A 116 -13.60 -2.24 0.10
C PHE A 116 -13.40 -3.59 -0.57
N GLY A 117 -12.23 -3.79 -1.16
CA GLY A 117 -11.80 -5.07 -1.71
C GLY A 117 -10.29 -5.26 -1.55
N ILE A 118 -9.85 -6.50 -1.35
CA ILE A 118 -8.43 -6.84 -1.37
C ILE A 118 -8.06 -7.22 -2.81
N ILE A 119 -7.31 -6.35 -3.49
CA ILE A 119 -6.86 -6.60 -4.87
C ILE A 119 -5.69 -7.59 -4.87
N ARG A 120 -4.77 -7.41 -3.93
CA ARG A 120 -3.58 -8.24 -3.81
C ARG A 120 -3.24 -8.47 -2.35
N PRO A 121 -3.25 -9.73 -1.88
CA PRO A 121 -2.72 -10.06 -0.57
C PRO A 121 -1.21 -9.78 -0.54
N GLY A 122 -0.73 -9.21 0.55
CA GLY A 122 0.67 -8.88 0.77
C GLY A 122 1.13 -9.23 2.17
N CYS A 123 2.28 -8.71 2.57
CA CYS A 123 2.92 -9.00 3.86
C CYS A 123 2.09 -8.57 5.09
N ALA A 124 1.10 -7.72 4.93
CA ALA A 124 0.23 -7.24 5.99
C ALA A 124 -1.24 -7.66 5.82
N LEU A 125 -1.51 -8.77 5.14
CA LEU A 125 -2.89 -9.19 4.83
C LEU A 125 -3.73 -9.38 6.09
N GLU A 126 -3.21 -10.07 7.10
CA GLU A 126 -3.96 -10.36 8.33
C GLU A 126 -4.27 -9.10 9.12
N SER A 127 -3.28 -8.25 9.38
CA SER A 127 -3.47 -6.99 10.10
C SER A 127 -4.37 -6.03 9.34
N THR A 128 -4.21 -5.91 8.02
CA THR A 128 -5.07 -5.11 7.17
C THR A 128 -6.52 -5.62 7.18
N SER A 129 -6.69 -6.93 7.06
CA SER A 129 -8.00 -7.56 7.11
C SER A 129 -8.67 -7.38 8.48
N ALA A 130 -7.92 -7.43 9.57
CA ALA A 130 -8.44 -7.18 10.91
C ALA A 130 -8.95 -5.73 11.08
N ILE A 131 -8.30 -4.77 10.44
CA ILE A 131 -8.71 -3.36 10.47
C ILE A 131 -9.97 -3.13 9.61
N ILE A 132 -10.06 -3.77 8.44
CA ILE A 132 -11.08 -3.45 7.45
C ILE A 132 -12.30 -4.38 7.53
N ARG A 133 -12.18 -5.61 8.04
CA ARG A 133 -13.30 -6.57 8.11
C ARG A 133 -14.28 -6.26 9.23
N PRO A 134 -15.57 -6.10 8.94
CA PRO A 134 -16.60 -6.12 9.97
C PRO A 134 -16.70 -7.54 10.58
N GLY A 135 -16.61 -7.65 11.90
CA GLY A 135 -16.95 -8.86 12.63
C GLY A 135 -15.82 -9.86 12.91
N CYS A 136 -14.59 -9.65 12.48
CA CYS A 136 -13.46 -10.53 12.80
C CYS A 136 -12.48 -9.95 13.83
N ALA A 137 -12.70 -8.77 14.32
CA ALA A 137 -11.85 -8.11 15.28
C ALA A 137 -12.61 -7.75 16.55
N LEU A 138 -11.87 -7.61 17.60
CA LEU A 138 -12.29 -7.09 18.90
C LEU A 138 -13.38 -5.99 18.76
N GLU A 139 -14.32 -5.93 19.68
CA GLU A 139 -15.47 -5.02 19.69
C GLU A 139 -15.16 -3.58 19.26
N SER A 140 -13.94 -3.10 19.53
CA SER A 140 -13.46 -1.77 19.12
C SER A 140 -13.35 -1.58 17.59
N THR A 141 -12.98 -2.62 16.84
CA THR A 141 -12.82 -2.54 15.39
C THR A 141 -14.18 -2.61 14.68
N SER A 142 -15.11 -3.38 15.19
CA SER A 142 -16.49 -3.41 14.69
C SER A 142 -17.19 -2.06 14.85
N ALA A 143 -16.97 -1.38 15.97
CA ALA A 143 -17.53 -0.06 16.20
C ALA A 143 -16.99 0.98 15.21
N ILE A 144 -15.68 0.97 14.96
CA ILE A 144 -15.01 1.88 14.02
C ILE A 144 -15.53 1.63 12.59
N LEU A 145 -15.68 0.38 12.18
CA LEU A 145 -16.16 0.04 10.84
C LEU A 145 -17.65 0.34 10.64
N GLN A 146 -18.48 0.21 11.68
CA GLN A 146 -19.87 0.64 11.63
C GLN A 146 -20.00 2.16 11.53
N GLU A 147 -19.19 2.90 12.27
CA GLU A 147 -19.13 4.37 12.17
C GLU A 147 -18.61 4.83 10.81
N CYS A 148 -17.71 4.07 10.20
CA CYS A 148 -17.16 4.37 8.88
C CYS A 148 -18.06 3.95 7.72
N GLY A 149 -19.08 3.10 7.94
CA GLY A 149 -20.01 2.65 6.92
C GLY A 149 -19.38 1.86 5.77
N LEU A 150 -18.27 1.18 6.03
CA LEU A 150 -17.56 0.36 5.04
C LEU A 150 -18.09 -1.06 5.01
N LEU A 151 -18.40 -1.55 3.82
CA LEU A 151 -18.85 -2.92 3.57
C LEU A 151 -17.94 -3.60 2.52
N PRO A 152 -17.78 -4.93 2.58
CA PRO A 152 -17.06 -5.67 1.53
C PRO A 152 -17.68 -5.41 0.17
N SER A 153 -16.85 -5.19 -0.85
CA SER A 153 -17.32 -4.95 -2.22
C SER A 153 -17.88 -6.20 -2.89
N HIS A 154 -17.48 -7.37 -2.45
CA HIS A 154 -18.01 -8.67 -2.84
C HIS A 154 -18.38 -9.44 -1.58
N GLY A 155 -19.56 -10.07 -1.56
CA GLY A 155 -20.12 -10.79 -0.42
C GLY A 155 -19.36 -12.08 -0.03
N SER A 156 -18.10 -12.22 -0.41
CA SER A 156 -17.20 -13.28 0.00
C SER A 156 -16.43 -12.84 1.24
N CYS A 157 -16.92 -13.26 2.39
CA CYS A 157 -16.04 -13.51 3.52
C CYS A 157 -15.10 -14.66 3.11
N LEU A 158 -13.87 -14.36 2.80
CA LEU A 158 -12.77 -15.31 2.88
C LEU A 158 -12.02 -15.09 4.16
#